data_d747fe6f75a24681d24b353edee479f5
#
_entry.id   d747fe6f75a24681d24b353edee479f5
#
_cell.length_a   1.000
_cell.length_b   1.000
_cell.length_c   1.000
_cell.angle_alpha   90.00
_cell.angle_beta   90.00
_cell.angle_gamma   90.00
#
_symmetry.space_group_name_H-M   'P 1'
#
loop_
_entity.id
_entity.type
_entity.pdbx_description
1 polymer ?
#
loop_
_entity_poly.entity_id
_entity_poly.type
_entity_poly.pdbx_seq_one_letter_code
_entity_poly.pdbx_strand_id
1 'polypeptide(L)'
;MRGPAAASSSRMSILSDRWIREAAQQRGMIEPFVEGQRREGVISYGLSSYGYDARVADEFKIFTNVDNAIVDPKDFAANSFVDRKTDICIIPPNSFALARTVEYFRVPEDVLVICLGKSTYARCGIIVNVTPLEPGWEGHVTLEFSNTTPLPARIYANEGACQFLFLQGNERCETSYKDRAGKYMG
;
A
#
# COMPACT_ATOMS: atom_id res chain seq x y z
N MET A 1 38.61 -20.84 -29.13
CA MET A 1 37.34 -21.22 -28.53
C MET A 1 37.07 -20.24 -27.39
N ARG A 2 36.08 -19.37 -27.52
CA ARG A 2 35.64 -18.49 -26.43
C ARG A 2 34.60 -19.28 -25.64
N GLY A 3 34.86 -19.53 -24.35
CA GLY A 3 33.90 -20.17 -23.47
C GLY A 3 32.60 -19.35 -23.34
N PRO A 4 31.48 -19.96 -23.00
CA PRO A 4 30.21 -19.25 -22.85
C PRO A 4 30.36 -18.18 -21.75
N ALA A 5 29.98 -16.96 -22.08
CA ALA A 5 29.86 -15.89 -21.09
C ALA A 5 28.95 -16.35 -19.97
N ALA A 6 29.42 -16.31 -18.72
CA ALA A 6 28.62 -16.62 -17.55
C ALA A 6 27.41 -15.67 -17.56
N ALA A 7 26.21 -16.23 -17.68
CA ALA A 7 24.99 -15.49 -17.50
C ALA A 7 25.05 -14.86 -16.11
N SER A 8 25.01 -13.54 -16.03
CA SER A 8 24.85 -12.80 -14.79
C SER A 8 23.54 -13.27 -14.19
N SER A 9 23.60 -14.09 -13.14
CA SER A 9 22.41 -14.44 -12.36
C SER A 9 21.90 -13.15 -11.74
N SER A 10 20.84 -12.58 -12.29
CA SER A 10 20.12 -11.47 -11.68
C SER A 10 19.56 -11.97 -10.35
N ARG A 11 20.21 -11.58 -9.25
CA ARG A 11 19.77 -11.97 -7.92
C ARG A 11 18.54 -11.16 -7.56
N MET A 12 17.48 -11.79 -7.07
CA MET A 12 16.39 -11.09 -6.39
C MET A 12 16.98 -10.19 -5.31
N SER A 13 16.55 -8.93 -5.26
CA SER A 13 17.02 -7.97 -4.27
C SER A 13 15.92 -7.05 -3.78
N ILE A 14 15.99 -6.68 -2.51
CA ILE A 14 15.21 -5.59 -1.96
C ILE A 14 15.85 -4.29 -2.44
N LEU A 15 15.06 -3.38 -2.98
CA LEU A 15 15.52 -2.15 -3.59
C LEU A 15 15.73 -1.06 -2.54
N SER A 16 16.88 -0.39 -2.61
CA SER A 16 17.31 0.61 -1.63
C SER A 16 16.64 1.97 -1.84
N ASP A 17 16.81 2.86 -0.87
CA ASP A 17 16.39 4.26 -0.92
C ASP A 17 16.89 5.00 -2.18
N ARG A 18 18.13 4.77 -2.58
CA ARG A 18 18.69 5.37 -3.81
C ARG A 18 17.90 4.93 -5.04
N TRP A 19 17.64 3.65 -5.17
CA TRP A 19 16.87 3.13 -6.31
C TRP A 19 15.41 3.67 -6.30
N ILE A 20 14.77 3.68 -5.13
CA ILE A 20 13.39 4.18 -4.97
C ILE A 20 13.32 5.66 -5.35
N ARG A 21 14.29 6.47 -4.90
CA ARG A 21 14.40 7.89 -5.24
C ARG A 21 14.54 8.10 -6.74
N GLU A 22 15.48 7.40 -7.38
CA GLU A 22 15.71 7.49 -8.83
C GLU A 22 14.45 7.08 -9.62
N ALA A 23 13.80 5.99 -9.23
CA ALA A 23 12.57 5.53 -9.87
C ALA A 23 11.40 6.51 -9.70
N ALA A 24 11.24 7.10 -8.51
CA ALA A 24 10.21 8.10 -8.25
C ALA A 24 10.46 9.39 -9.05
N GLN A 25 11.69 9.91 -9.05
CA GLN A 25 12.02 11.17 -9.71
C GLN A 25 12.07 11.07 -11.24
N GLN A 26 12.60 9.98 -11.78
CA GLN A 26 12.81 9.82 -13.23
C GLN A 26 11.62 9.19 -13.96
N ARG A 27 10.85 8.35 -13.28
CA ARG A 27 9.76 7.55 -13.87
C ARG A 27 8.39 7.80 -13.24
N GLY A 28 8.31 8.68 -12.23
CA GLY A 28 7.07 8.95 -11.53
C GLY A 28 6.50 7.73 -10.79
N MET A 29 7.37 6.83 -10.32
CA MET A 29 6.92 5.60 -9.64
C MET A 29 6.04 5.88 -8.42
N ILE A 30 6.29 6.99 -7.72
CA ILE A 30 5.52 7.44 -6.55
C ILE A 30 5.23 8.93 -6.71
N GLU A 31 3.96 9.32 -6.67
CA GLU A 31 3.54 10.72 -6.77
C GLU A 31 2.41 11.05 -5.77
N PRO A 32 2.53 12.12 -4.95
CA PRO A 32 3.72 12.95 -4.76
C PRO A 32 4.81 12.21 -3.97
N PHE A 33 6.07 12.34 -4.39
CA PHE A 33 7.20 11.70 -3.72
C PHE A 33 7.76 12.60 -2.60
N VAL A 34 7.98 12.03 -1.41
CA VAL A 34 8.60 12.69 -0.26
C VAL A 34 9.98 12.06 -0.02
N GLU A 35 11.03 12.82 -0.33
CA GLU A 35 12.41 12.34 -0.43
C GLU A 35 13.01 11.86 0.90
N GLY A 36 12.50 12.32 2.03
CA GLY A 36 12.98 11.92 3.35
C GLY A 36 11.85 11.75 4.34
N GLN A 37 12.16 11.13 5.47
CA GLN A 37 11.18 10.90 6.53
C GLN A 37 10.71 12.22 7.16
N ARG A 38 9.40 12.46 7.13
CA ARG A 38 8.71 13.50 7.90
C ARG A 38 8.20 12.90 9.19
N ARG A 39 8.58 13.48 10.35
CA ARG A 39 8.33 12.90 11.68
C ARG A 39 7.77 13.89 12.69
N GLU A 40 7.98 15.19 12.50
CA GLU A 40 7.61 16.20 13.46
C GLU A 40 6.10 16.40 13.50
N GLY A 41 5.49 16.09 14.65
CA GLY A 41 4.07 16.25 14.90
C GLY A 41 3.15 15.28 14.15
N VAL A 42 3.69 14.29 13.42
CA VAL A 42 2.92 13.36 12.59
C VAL A 42 3.44 11.92 12.72
N ILE A 43 2.60 10.96 12.38
CA ILE A 43 3.07 9.59 12.14
C ILE A 43 3.92 9.61 10.87
N SER A 44 5.16 9.16 10.98
CA SER A 44 6.19 9.34 9.96
C SER A 44 5.82 8.80 8.59
N TYR A 45 6.20 9.52 7.53
CA TYR A 45 6.03 9.12 6.14
C TYR A 45 7.19 9.59 5.26
N GLY A 46 7.28 9.06 4.05
CA GLY A 46 8.31 9.36 3.07
C GLY A 46 9.34 8.23 2.91
N LEU A 47 10.42 8.51 2.20
CA LEU A 47 11.46 7.56 1.86
C LEU A 47 12.18 7.04 3.11
N SER A 48 12.29 5.72 3.23
CA SER A 48 13.09 5.01 4.23
C SER A 48 14.26 4.26 3.58
N SER A 49 15.09 3.53 4.34
CA SER A 49 16.30 2.87 3.84
C SER A 49 16.02 1.81 2.76
N TYR A 50 14.97 1.01 2.95
CA TYR A 50 14.56 -0.06 2.02
C TYR A 50 13.04 -0.07 1.83
N GLY A 51 12.45 1.10 1.64
CA GLY A 51 11.02 1.21 1.44
C GLY A 51 10.53 2.64 1.40
N TYR A 52 9.22 2.79 1.35
CA TYR A 52 8.54 4.07 1.35
C TYR A 52 7.33 4.00 2.28
N ASP A 53 7.27 4.90 3.25
CA ASP A 53 6.13 5.02 4.14
C ASP A 53 5.07 5.91 3.49
N ALA A 54 3.97 5.32 3.05
CA ALA A 54 2.88 6.05 2.40
C ALA A 54 1.88 6.59 3.41
N ARG A 55 1.20 7.67 3.00
CA ARG A 55 0.15 8.33 3.76
C ARG A 55 -1.22 7.78 3.39
N VAL A 56 -2.13 7.77 4.35
CA VAL A 56 -3.55 7.56 4.06
C VAL A 56 -4.23 8.89 3.70
N ALA A 57 -5.10 8.88 2.69
CA ALA A 57 -5.91 10.04 2.31
C ALA A 57 -7.04 10.31 3.34
N ASP A 58 -7.75 11.41 3.17
CA ASP A 58 -8.84 11.86 4.06
C ASP A 58 -10.21 11.26 3.72
N GLU A 59 -10.27 10.33 2.79
CA GLU A 59 -11.49 9.65 2.34
C GLU A 59 -11.51 8.21 2.85
N PHE A 60 -12.54 7.89 3.63
CA PHE A 60 -12.69 6.59 4.29
C PHE A 60 -14.05 5.98 4.00
N LYS A 61 -14.09 4.65 3.86
CA LYS A 61 -15.30 3.83 3.85
C LYS A 61 -15.30 2.99 5.13
N ILE A 62 -16.13 3.36 6.09
CA ILE A 62 -16.19 2.69 7.40
C ILE A 62 -17.25 1.59 7.33
N PHE A 63 -16.87 0.35 7.64
CA PHE A 63 -17.80 -0.76 7.68
C PHE A 63 -18.85 -0.56 8.78
N THR A 64 -20.11 -0.77 8.44
CA THR A 64 -21.25 -0.70 9.35
C THR A 64 -22.10 -1.95 9.19
N ASN A 65 -22.45 -2.56 10.30
CA ASN A 65 -23.28 -3.75 10.33
C ASN A 65 -24.77 -3.35 10.51
N VAL A 66 -25.37 -2.72 9.48
CA VAL A 66 -26.75 -2.21 9.60
C VAL A 66 -27.77 -3.20 9.06
N ASP A 67 -27.50 -3.86 7.94
CA ASP A 67 -28.52 -4.65 7.24
C ASP A 67 -28.10 -6.08 6.84
N ASN A 68 -26.89 -6.53 7.18
CA ASN A 68 -26.38 -7.83 6.75
C ASN A 68 -26.09 -8.76 7.95
N ALA A 69 -26.62 -9.98 7.86
CA ALA A 69 -26.35 -11.03 8.84
C ALA A 69 -25.00 -11.74 8.61
N ILE A 70 -24.46 -11.67 7.39
CA ILE A 70 -23.26 -12.40 6.96
C ILE A 70 -22.43 -11.51 6.04
N VAL A 71 -21.09 -11.57 6.20
CA VAL A 71 -20.15 -10.99 5.26
C VAL A 71 -19.82 -12.05 4.20
N ASP A 72 -20.27 -11.85 2.96
CA ASP A 72 -19.99 -12.74 1.85
C ASP A 72 -19.12 -12.00 0.80
N PRO A 73 -17.87 -12.44 0.54
CA PRO A 73 -17.02 -11.78 -0.45
C PRO A 73 -17.51 -11.92 -1.89
N LYS A 74 -18.44 -12.85 -2.17
CA LYS A 74 -19.06 -13.01 -3.50
C LYS A 74 -20.30 -12.16 -3.67
N ASP A 75 -20.93 -11.77 -2.57
CA ASP A 75 -22.17 -10.95 -2.54
C ASP A 75 -22.07 -9.89 -1.44
N PHE A 76 -21.01 -9.09 -1.51
CA PHE A 76 -20.76 -8.05 -0.53
C PHE A 76 -21.66 -6.83 -0.78
N ALA A 77 -22.53 -6.53 0.15
CA ALA A 77 -23.49 -5.44 0.02
C ALA A 77 -22.80 -4.07 0.08
N ALA A 78 -22.95 -3.28 -0.98
CA ALA A 78 -22.36 -1.94 -1.11
C ALA A 78 -22.82 -0.96 0.00
N ASN A 79 -24.02 -1.15 0.56
CA ASN A 79 -24.56 -0.36 1.66
C ASN A 79 -23.93 -0.70 3.03
N SER A 80 -23.00 -1.65 3.10
CA SER A 80 -22.26 -1.98 4.32
C SER A 80 -21.21 -0.94 4.70
N PHE A 81 -21.02 0.11 3.90
CA PHE A 81 -20.08 1.17 4.19
C PHE A 81 -20.73 2.53 4.36
N VAL A 82 -20.19 3.31 5.28
CA VAL A 82 -20.46 4.74 5.41
C VAL A 82 -19.23 5.52 4.94
N ASP A 83 -19.43 6.36 3.93
CA ASP A 83 -18.37 7.24 3.44
C ASP A 83 -18.14 8.41 4.39
N ARG A 84 -16.88 8.70 4.67
CA ARG A 84 -16.44 9.82 5.51
C ARG A 84 -15.24 10.52 4.88
N LYS A 85 -15.30 11.84 4.83
CA LYS A 85 -14.16 12.70 4.54
C LYS A 85 -13.81 13.45 5.81
N THR A 86 -12.61 13.17 6.37
CA THR A 86 -12.21 13.67 7.69
C THR A 86 -10.71 13.57 7.91
N ASP A 87 -10.17 14.45 8.74
CA ASP A 87 -8.76 14.38 9.15
C ASP A 87 -8.50 13.25 10.15
N ILE A 88 -9.52 12.81 10.89
CA ILE A 88 -9.41 11.71 11.85
C ILE A 88 -10.58 10.75 11.62
N CYS A 89 -10.29 9.57 11.11
CA CYS A 89 -11.25 8.49 10.99
C CYS A 89 -11.36 7.72 12.30
N ILE A 90 -12.59 7.46 12.76
CA ILE A 90 -12.85 6.60 13.91
C ILE A 90 -13.40 5.26 13.40
N ILE A 91 -12.62 4.19 13.59
CA ILE A 91 -13.04 2.83 13.27
C ILE A 91 -13.69 2.23 14.52
N PRO A 92 -14.95 1.76 14.46
CA PRO A 92 -15.61 1.13 15.59
C PRO A 92 -14.85 -0.09 16.13
N PRO A 93 -15.11 -0.51 17.38
CA PRO A 93 -14.52 -1.72 17.93
C PRO A 93 -14.76 -2.94 17.04
N ASN A 94 -13.74 -3.76 16.86
CA ASN A 94 -13.80 -5.01 16.07
C ASN A 94 -14.36 -4.82 14.65
N SER A 95 -14.17 -3.65 14.06
CA SER A 95 -14.62 -3.30 12.71
C SER A 95 -13.44 -2.92 11.84
N PHE A 96 -13.72 -2.51 10.60
CA PHE A 96 -12.68 -2.13 9.64
C PHE A 96 -13.11 -0.93 8.80
N ALA A 97 -12.14 -0.34 8.13
CA ALA A 97 -12.36 0.73 7.16
C ALA A 97 -11.46 0.54 5.95
N LEU A 98 -11.95 0.97 4.80
CA LEU A 98 -11.16 1.10 3.59
C LEU A 98 -10.78 2.56 3.41
N ALA A 99 -9.57 2.78 2.94
CA ALA A 99 -9.08 4.10 2.53
C ALA A 99 -8.14 3.93 1.34
N ARG A 100 -7.63 5.03 0.79
CA ARG A 100 -6.61 4.96 -0.25
C ARG A 100 -5.35 5.71 0.17
N THR A 101 -4.25 5.40 -0.49
CA THR A 101 -3.03 6.19 -0.31
C THR A 101 -3.19 7.61 -0.88
N VAL A 102 -2.51 8.59 -0.27
CA VAL A 102 -2.30 9.90 -0.88
C VAL A 102 -1.45 9.77 -2.13
N GLU A 103 -0.43 8.92 -2.05
CA GLU A 103 0.49 8.64 -3.14
C GLU A 103 -0.18 7.79 -4.22
N TYR A 104 0.10 8.14 -5.47
CA TYR A 104 -0.18 7.34 -6.65
C TYR A 104 1.07 6.54 -7.01
N PHE A 105 0.91 5.26 -7.30
CA PHE A 105 2.01 4.34 -7.61
C PHE A 105 1.96 3.89 -9.07
N ARG A 106 3.14 3.76 -9.68
CA ARG A 106 3.36 3.11 -10.99
C ARG A 106 4.44 2.07 -10.83
N VAL A 107 4.02 0.82 -10.65
CA VAL A 107 4.93 -0.30 -10.40
C VAL A 107 5.64 -0.71 -11.69
N PRO A 108 6.98 -0.72 -11.74
CA PRO A 108 7.72 -1.21 -12.91
C PRO A 108 7.42 -2.68 -13.21
N GLU A 109 7.58 -3.10 -14.47
CA GLU A 109 7.25 -4.46 -14.94
C GLU A 109 8.18 -5.57 -14.43
N ASP A 110 9.26 -5.21 -13.77
CA ASP A 110 10.24 -6.11 -13.16
C ASP A 110 10.30 -6.01 -11.63
N VAL A 111 9.31 -5.33 -11.03
CA VAL A 111 9.23 -5.08 -9.59
C VAL A 111 7.93 -5.63 -9.02
N LEU A 112 8.03 -6.34 -7.90
CA LEU A 112 6.93 -6.69 -7.02
C LEU A 112 6.95 -5.76 -5.81
N VAL A 113 5.77 -5.26 -5.40
CA VAL A 113 5.66 -4.41 -4.21
C VAL A 113 4.85 -5.11 -3.14
N ILE A 114 5.40 -5.14 -1.93
CA ILE A 114 4.72 -5.67 -0.74
C ILE A 114 4.46 -4.52 0.22
N CYS A 115 3.21 -4.42 0.70
CA CYS A 115 2.82 -3.46 1.72
C CYS A 115 2.78 -4.12 3.10
N LEU A 116 3.36 -3.46 4.07
CA LEU A 116 3.32 -3.81 5.49
C LEU A 116 2.73 -2.65 6.30
N GLY A 117 2.16 -2.96 7.46
CA GLY A 117 1.70 -1.94 8.39
C GLY A 117 2.85 -1.16 9.04
N LYS A 118 2.50 -0.09 9.76
CA LYS A 118 3.44 0.67 10.59
C LYS A 118 3.36 0.23 12.04
N SER A 119 4.52 0.18 12.70
CA SER A 119 4.62 -0.20 14.12
C SER A 119 3.77 0.68 15.04
N THR A 120 3.57 1.94 14.70
CA THR A 120 2.71 2.87 15.45
C THR A 120 1.27 2.35 15.54
N TYR A 121 0.69 1.91 14.44
CA TYR A 121 -0.65 1.31 14.41
C TYR A 121 -0.66 -0.14 14.90
N ALA A 122 0.33 -0.93 14.49
CA ALA A 122 0.42 -2.34 14.87
C ALA A 122 0.45 -2.55 16.38
N ARG A 123 1.18 -1.70 17.13
CA ARG A 123 1.23 -1.74 18.60
C ARG A 123 -0.08 -1.35 19.28
N CYS A 124 -0.98 -0.70 18.55
CA CYS A 124 -2.33 -0.36 19.03
C CYS A 124 -3.38 -1.39 18.60
N GLY A 125 -2.97 -2.53 18.03
CA GLY A 125 -3.90 -3.54 17.54
C GLY A 125 -4.63 -3.15 16.25
N ILE A 126 -4.06 -2.22 15.47
CA ILE A 126 -4.59 -1.83 14.17
C ILE A 126 -3.74 -2.48 13.08
N ILE A 127 -4.37 -3.28 12.25
CA ILE A 127 -3.74 -3.97 11.14
C ILE A 127 -4.03 -3.21 9.86
N VAL A 128 -3.00 -2.99 9.04
CA VAL A 128 -3.15 -2.54 7.65
C VAL A 128 -2.85 -3.73 6.76
N ASN A 129 -3.82 -4.13 5.95
CA ASN A 129 -3.69 -5.21 4.98
C ASN A 129 -3.75 -4.65 3.56
N VAL A 130 -2.89 -5.16 2.68
CA VAL A 130 -2.89 -4.86 1.24
C VAL A 130 -2.33 -6.09 0.54
N THR A 131 -3.00 -6.55 -0.51
CA THR A 131 -2.44 -7.60 -1.36
C THR A 131 -1.25 -7.07 -2.15
N PRO A 132 -0.28 -7.92 -2.55
CA PRO A 132 0.89 -7.48 -3.30
C PRO A 132 0.52 -6.69 -4.56
N LEU A 133 1.26 -5.61 -4.84
CA LEU A 133 1.12 -4.88 -6.10
C LEU A 133 2.00 -5.57 -7.13
N GLU A 134 1.36 -6.15 -8.12
CA GLU A 134 2.05 -6.90 -9.17
C GLU A 134 2.77 -5.98 -10.17
N PRO A 135 3.76 -6.50 -10.91
CA PRO A 135 4.43 -5.77 -11.98
C PRO A 135 3.44 -5.13 -12.96
N GLY A 136 3.65 -3.86 -13.27
CA GLY A 136 2.78 -3.10 -14.18
C GLY A 136 1.47 -2.58 -13.55
N TRP A 137 1.24 -2.78 -12.25
CA TRP A 137 0.10 -2.19 -11.55
C TRP A 137 0.27 -0.67 -11.39
N GLU A 138 -0.83 0.07 -11.52
CA GLU A 138 -0.84 1.52 -11.42
C GLU A 138 -2.11 2.00 -10.71
N GLY A 139 -1.97 2.96 -9.78
CA GLY A 139 -3.12 3.54 -9.07
C GLY A 139 -2.81 4.07 -7.68
N HIS A 140 -3.87 4.56 -7.01
CA HIS A 140 -3.86 4.75 -5.55
C HIS A 140 -4.14 3.40 -4.88
N VAL A 141 -3.33 3.04 -3.90
CA VAL A 141 -3.46 1.75 -3.22
C VAL A 141 -4.62 1.81 -2.22
N THR A 142 -5.54 0.85 -2.30
CA THR A 142 -6.54 0.67 -1.25
C THR A 142 -5.89 0.08 -0.01
N LEU A 143 -6.06 0.75 1.11
CA LEU A 143 -5.59 0.34 2.43
C LEU A 143 -6.78 -0.20 3.23
N GLU A 144 -6.65 -1.41 3.75
CA GLU A 144 -7.67 -2.10 4.54
C GLU A 144 -7.26 -2.06 6.01
N PHE A 145 -7.84 -1.14 6.78
CA PHE A 145 -7.57 -0.98 8.21
C PHE A 145 -8.53 -1.83 9.04
N SER A 146 -7.98 -2.76 9.82
CA SER A 146 -8.77 -3.55 10.77
C SER A 146 -8.48 -3.10 12.21
N ASN A 147 -9.53 -2.74 12.95
CA ASN A 147 -9.45 -2.50 14.39
C ASN A 147 -9.75 -3.80 15.13
N THR A 148 -8.72 -4.45 15.64
CA THR A 148 -8.85 -5.72 16.39
C THR A 148 -9.11 -5.51 17.87
N THR A 149 -9.31 -4.26 18.32
CA THR A 149 -9.49 -3.92 19.73
C THR A 149 -10.96 -3.74 20.11
N PRO A 150 -11.32 -3.86 21.39
CA PRO A 150 -12.67 -3.58 21.88
C PRO A 150 -12.97 -2.08 22.02
N LEU A 151 -12.07 -1.19 21.61
CA LEU A 151 -12.21 0.25 21.68
C LEU A 151 -12.25 0.88 20.28
N PRO A 152 -12.90 2.05 20.12
CA PRO A 152 -12.77 2.82 18.88
C PRO A 152 -11.31 3.20 18.61
N ALA A 153 -10.87 3.06 17.36
CA ALA A 153 -9.51 3.37 16.94
C ALA A 153 -9.45 4.59 16.03
N ARG A 154 -8.43 5.43 16.18
CA ARG A 154 -8.19 6.61 15.34
C ARG A 154 -7.18 6.32 14.25
N ILE A 155 -7.51 6.73 13.03
CA ILE A 155 -6.60 6.80 11.90
C ILE A 155 -6.47 8.27 11.48
N TYR A 156 -5.25 8.75 11.32
CA TYR A 156 -4.95 10.14 10.99
C TYR A 156 -4.70 10.29 9.49
N ALA A 157 -5.55 11.08 8.83
CA ALA A 157 -5.41 11.38 7.41
C ALA A 157 -4.14 12.21 7.14
N ASN A 158 -3.58 12.05 5.95
CA ASN A 158 -2.36 12.71 5.47
C ASN A 158 -1.09 12.38 6.28
N GLU A 159 -1.16 11.37 7.16
CA GLU A 159 -0.03 10.86 7.92
C GLU A 159 0.34 9.44 7.49
N GLY A 160 1.53 8.97 7.89
CA GLY A 160 2.03 7.65 7.53
C GLY A 160 1.14 6.52 8.04
N ALA A 161 0.78 5.59 7.16
CA ALA A 161 -0.13 4.49 7.49
C ALA A 161 0.50 3.11 7.29
N CYS A 162 1.37 2.96 6.32
CA CYS A 162 1.96 1.67 5.92
C CYS A 162 3.32 1.88 5.27
N GLN A 163 4.07 0.79 5.10
CA GLN A 163 5.36 0.78 4.42
C GLN A 163 5.32 -0.13 3.21
N PHE A 164 5.76 0.39 2.07
CA PHE A 164 5.95 -0.36 0.83
C PHE A 164 7.41 -0.79 0.68
N LEU A 165 7.62 -2.08 0.44
CA LEU A 165 8.91 -2.67 0.08
C LEU A 165 8.90 -3.02 -1.41
N PHE A 166 9.99 -2.71 -2.08
CA PHE A 166 10.15 -2.93 -3.52
C PHE A 166 11.17 -4.05 -3.75
N LEU A 167 10.75 -5.09 -4.46
CA LEU A 167 11.56 -6.28 -4.72
C LEU A 167 11.79 -6.42 -6.23
N GLN A 168 13.06 -6.46 -6.60
CA GLN A 168 13.45 -6.74 -7.99
C GLN A 168 13.25 -8.22 -8.29
N GLY A 169 12.50 -8.54 -9.34
CA GLY A 169 12.40 -9.90 -9.87
C GLY A 169 13.75 -10.40 -10.43
N ASN A 170 13.97 -11.70 -10.45
CA ASN A 170 15.13 -12.33 -11.08
C ASN A 170 15.10 -12.22 -12.61
N GLU A 171 13.91 -12.05 -13.17
CA GLU A 171 13.63 -11.81 -14.58
C GLU A 171 12.29 -11.07 -14.71
N ARG A 172 11.99 -10.56 -15.88
CA ARG A 172 10.70 -9.94 -16.18
C ARG A 172 9.63 -11.03 -16.26
N CYS A 173 8.46 -10.78 -15.68
CA CYS A 173 7.33 -11.71 -15.79
C CYS A 173 6.84 -11.80 -17.25
N GLU A 174 6.37 -12.98 -17.65
CA GLU A 174 5.79 -13.20 -18.99
C GLU A 174 4.46 -12.45 -19.18
N THR A 175 3.70 -12.27 -18.10
CA THR A 175 2.39 -11.61 -18.11
C THR A 175 2.29 -10.66 -16.93
N SER A 176 2.25 -9.36 -17.20
CA SER A 176 2.11 -8.31 -16.18
C SER A 176 0.64 -8.15 -15.74
N TYR A 177 0.40 -7.39 -14.68
CA TYR A 177 -0.95 -7.04 -14.24
C TYR A 177 -1.74 -6.30 -15.33
N LYS A 178 -1.05 -5.45 -16.08
CA LYS A 178 -1.62 -4.69 -17.20
C LYS A 178 -2.07 -5.60 -18.35
N ASP A 179 -1.29 -6.66 -18.63
CA ASP A 179 -1.62 -7.64 -19.67
C ASP A 179 -2.85 -8.48 -19.31
N ARG A 180 -3.09 -8.71 -18.02
CA ARG A 180 -4.26 -9.46 -17.52
C ARG A 180 -5.54 -8.62 -17.48
N ALA A 181 -5.51 -7.34 -17.82
CA ALA A 181 -6.62 -6.40 -17.62
C ALA A 181 -7.19 -6.48 -16.19
N GLY A 182 -6.32 -6.40 -15.21
CA GLY A 182 -6.63 -6.64 -13.80
C GLY A 182 -7.76 -5.73 -13.28
N LYS A 183 -8.66 -6.31 -12.49
CA LYS A 183 -9.92 -5.69 -12.00
C LYS A 183 -9.70 -4.41 -11.16
N TYR A 184 -8.52 -4.24 -10.58
CA TYR A 184 -8.21 -3.19 -9.61
C TYR A 184 -7.11 -2.24 -10.07
N MET A 185 -7.03 -1.94 -11.36
CA MET A 185 -6.34 -0.76 -11.87
C MET A 185 -7.22 0.46 -11.62
N GLY A 186 -6.77 1.37 -10.76
CA GLY A 186 -7.57 2.52 -10.38
C GLY A 186 -6.81 3.83 -10.46
#